data_e7b2f4a2eb30364fa08f3c6b215e98ea
#
_entry.id   e7b2f4a2eb30364fa08f3c6b215e98ea
#
_cell.length_a   1.000
_cell.length_b   1.000
_cell.length_c   1.000
_cell.angle_alpha   90.00
_cell.angle_beta   90.00
_cell.angle_gamma   90.00
#
_symmetry.space_group_name_H-M   'P 1'
#
loop_
_entity.id
_entity.type
_entity.pdbx_description
1 polymer ?
#
loop_
_entity_poly.entity_id
_entity_poly.type
_entity_poly.pdbx_seq_one_letter_code
_entity_poly.pdbx_strand_id
1 'polypeptide(L)'
;MKIKNPLRCIIYWIILVVIMMLHFNYHVGEIFYGINIVRDSADGVVPLGTHIIRNIFYHLPILWAIVLILSDKKIVKIGLFFISIVYLISHLMHLVKDLSKPDLSQTPLLFIALLVAILLSMEHYNYWKKE
;
A
#
# COMPACT_ATOMS: atom_id res chain seq x y z
N MET A 1 26.73 -0.91 -2.97
CA MET A 1 26.35 -1.81 -1.84
C MET A 1 24.97 -2.42 -2.15
N LYS A 2 24.87 -3.76 -2.32
CA LYS A 2 23.56 -4.43 -2.50
C LYS A 2 22.84 -4.48 -1.15
N ILE A 3 21.70 -3.81 -1.04
CA ILE A 3 20.83 -3.88 0.15
C ILE A 3 20.36 -5.34 0.31
N LYS A 4 20.41 -5.88 1.53
CA LYS A 4 19.95 -7.26 1.84
C LYS A 4 18.43 -7.38 1.63
N ASN A 5 17.94 -8.56 1.24
CA ASN A 5 16.52 -8.81 0.92
C ASN A 5 15.53 -8.35 2.02
N PRO A 6 15.74 -8.65 3.34
CA PRO A 6 14.78 -8.22 4.35
C PRO A 6 14.66 -6.70 4.41
N LEU A 7 15.76 -5.96 4.29
CA LEU A 7 15.73 -4.50 4.32
C LEU A 7 14.99 -3.92 3.11
N ARG A 8 15.09 -4.54 1.92
CA ARG A 8 14.31 -4.12 0.74
C ARG A 8 12.82 -4.32 0.97
N CYS A 9 12.40 -5.48 1.51
CA CYS A 9 11.00 -5.73 1.83
C CYS A 9 10.47 -4.69 2.83
N ILE A 10 11.23 -4.37 3.88
CA ILE A 10 10.87 -3.33 4.86
C ILE A 10 10.69 -1.97 4.17
N ILE A 11 11.65 -1.57 3.35
CA ILE A 11 11.58 -0.30 2.62
C ILE A 11 10.35 -0.25 1.72
N TYR A 12 10.04 -1.31 0.96
CA TYR A 12 8.86 -1.32 0.08
C TYR A 12 7.54 -1.27 0.86
N TRP A 13 7.43 -1.94 2.02
CA TRP A 13 6.27 -1.81 2.89
C TRP A 13 6.06 -0.35 3.33
N ILE A 14 7.12 0.33 3.75
CA ILE A 14 7.06 1.75 4.16
C ILE A 14 6.73 2.66 2.98
N ILE A 15 7.32 2.42 1.80
CA ILE A 15 7.01 3.19 0.59
C ILE A 15 5.52 3.08 0.23
N LEU A 16 4.91 1.89 0.32
CA LEU A 16 3.47 1.72 0.08
C LEU A 16 2.63 2.58 1.04
N VAL A 17 2.99 2.63 2.33
CA VAL A 17 2.30 3.51 3.30
C VAL A 17 2.43 4.97 2.90
N VAL A 18 3.64 5.42 2.54
CA VAL A 18 3.88 6.81 2.10
C VAL A 18 3.05 7.15 0.86
N ILE A 19 3.02 6.25 -0.14
CA ILE A 19 2.21 6.45 -1.36
C ILE A 19 0.73 6.57 -1.01
N MET A 20 0.20 5.73 -0.13
CA MET A 20 -1.20 5.80 0.28
C MET A 20 -1.51 7.06 1.08
N MET A 21 -0.56 7.57 1.88
CA MET A 21 -0.70 8.86 2.55
C MET A 21 -0.71 10.03 1.55
N LEU A 22 0.15 10.00 0.53
CA LEU A 22 0.15 11.00 -0.54
C LEU A 22 -1.15 10.97 -1.33
N HIS A 23 -1.64 9.78 -1.68
CA HIS A 23 -2.92 9.61 -2.36
C HIS A 23 -4.08 10.23 -1.56
N PHE A 24 -4.12 10.00 -0.25
CA PHE A 24 -5.11 10.63 0.63
C PHE A 24 -4.94 12.15 0.68
N ASN A 25 -3.69 12.65 0.80
CA ASN A 25 -3.41 14.08 0.83
C ASN A 25 -3.83 14.81 -0.44
N TYR A 26 -3.69 14.18 -1.61
CA TYR A 26 -4.17 14.76 -2.87
C TYR A 26 -5.68 14.95 -2.85
N HIS A 27 -6.45 13.97 -2.39
CA HIS A 27 -7.90 14.11 -2.24
C HIS A 27 -8.27 15.22 -1.26
N VAL A 28 -7.59 15.31 -0.11
CA VAL A 28 -7.86 16.39 0.87
C VAL A 28 -7.44 17.75 0.33
N GLY A 29 -6.36 17.80 -0.45
CA GLY A 29 -5.84 19.02 -1.05
C GLY A 29 -6.81 19.69 -2.03
N GLU A 30 -7.77 18.96 -2.60
CA GLU A 30 -8.81 19.49 -3.48
C GLU A 30 -9.65 20.59 -2.81
N ILE A 31 -9.77 20.57 -1.48
CA ILE A 31 -10.45 21.62 -0.69
C ILE A 31 -9.85 22.99 -0.95
N PHE A 32 -8.52 23.10 -1.12
CA PHE A 32 -7.84 24.37 -1.37
C PHE A 32 -8.25 25.02 -2.71
N TYR A 33 -8.83 24.25 -3.60
CA TYR A 33 -9.32 24.69 -4.90
C TYR A 33 -10.86 24.87 -4.92
N GLY A 34 -11.51 24.81 -3.74
CA GLY A 34 -12.95 24.98 -3.60
C GLY A 34 -13.77 23.75 -4.02
N ILE A 35 -13.12 22.60 -4.22
CA ILE A 35 -13.80 21.34 -4.54
C ILE A 35 -14.41 20.77 -3.27
N ASN A 36 -15.72 20.51 -3.28
CA ASN A 36 -16.39 19.84 -2.17
C ASN A 36 -16.07 18.34 -2.19
N ILE A 37 -15.34 17.86 -1.17
CA ILE A 37 -14.98 16.45 -1.01
C ILE A 37 -15.91 15.71 -0.04
N VAL A 38 -16.89 16.40 0.54
CA VAL A 38 -17.88 15.78 1.43
C VAL A 38 -18.80 14.90 0.59
N ARG A 39 -18.97 13.65 0.96
CA ARG A 39 -19.86 12.71 0.28
C ARG A 39 -21.31 13.10 0.53
N ASP A 40 -22.17 12.95 -0.46
CA ASP A 40 -23.61 13.22 -0.33
C ASP A 40 -24.29 12.38 0.76
N SER A 41 -23.74 11.20 1.05
CA SER A 41 -24.20 10.28 2.12
C SER A 41 -23.54 10.52 3.48
N ALA A 42 -22.85 11.65 3.68
CA ALA A 42 -22.17 11.93 4.94
C ALA A 42 -23.18 12.23 6.06
N ASP A 43 -23.11 11.45 7.13
CA ASP A 43 -23.96 11.58 8.34
C ASP A 43 -23.15 12.00 9.59
N GLY A 44 -21.89 12.42 9.40
CA GLY A 44 -20.98 12.79 10.49
C GLY A 44 -20.29 11.59 11.15
N VAL A 45 -20.54 10.36 10.69
CA VAL A 45 -19.93 9.13 11.22
C VAL A 45 -18.99 8.51 10.19
N VAL A 46 -17.81 8.08 10.62
CA VAL A 46 -16.88 7.37 9.74
C VAL A 46 -17.37 5.94 9.53
N PRO A 47 -17.66 5.50 8.29
CA PRO A 47 -18.14 4.15 8.02
C PRO A 47 -17.14 3.08 8.44
N LEU A 48 -17.63 1.94 8.94
CA LEU A 48 -16.79 0.80 9.34
C LEU A 48 -15.84 0.35 8.22
N GLY A 49 -16.29 0.33 6.97
CA GLY A 49 -15.46 0.00 5.80
C GLY A 49 -14.25 0.93 5.65
N THR A 50 -14.40 2.22 6.00
CA THR A 50 -13.28 3.17 5.98
C THR A 50 -12.24 2.82 7.04
N HIS A 51 -12.67 2.42 8.25
CA HIS A 51 -11.74 1.97 9.29
C HIS A 51 -10.99 0.70 8.87
N ILE A 52 -11.68 -0.26 8.26
CA ILE A 52 -11.07 -1.50 7.73
C ILE A 52 -10.01 -1.17 6.68
N ILE A 53 -10.32 -0.32 5.69
CA ILE A 53 -9.38 0.10 4.65
C ILE A 53 -8.15 0.80 5.26
N ARG A 54 -8.35 1.70 6.22
CA ARG A 54 -7.24 2.38 6.91
C ARG A 54 -6.34 1.38 7.64
N ASN A 55 -6.90 0.41 8.34
CA ASN A 55 -6.12 -0.65 8.99
C ASN A 55 -5.30 -1.46 7.99
N ILE A 56 -5.91 -1.88 6.88
CA ILE A 56 -5.25 -2.69 5.87
C ILE A 56 -4.10 -1.92 5.18
N PHE A 57 -4.33 -0.68 4.76
CA PHE A 57 -3.37 0.03 3.91
C PHE A 57 -2.39 0.96 4.65
N TYR A 58 -2.64 1.29 5.91
CA TYR A 58 -1.73 2.12 6.69
C TYR A 58 -1.10 1.37 7.87
N HIS A 59 -1.90 0.66 8.68
CA HIS A 59 -1.39 0.05 9.91
C HIS A 59 -0.70 -1.30 9.65
N LEU A 60 -1.34 -2.20 8.89
CA LEU A 60 -0.78 -3.53 8.64
C LEU A 60 0.56 -3.50 7.90
N PRO A 61 0.81 -2.67 6.87
CA PRO A 61 2.13 -2.61 6.24
C PRO A 61 3.25 -2.21 7.21
N ILE A 62 2.97 -1.30 8.16
CA ILE A 62 3.91 -0.94 9.21
C ILE A 62 4.17 -2.15 10.12
N LEU A 63 3.10 -2.88 10.49
CA LEU A 63 3.24 -4.10 11.29
C LEU A 63 4.07 -5.15 10.56
N TRP A 64 3.87 -5.35 9.26
CA TRP A 64 4.66 -6.30 8.46
C TRP A 64 6.15 -5.91 8.40
N ALA A 65 6.45 -4.61 8.30
CA ALA A 65 7.82 -4.13 8.39
C ALA A 65 8.45 -4.45 9.77
N ILE A 66 7.70 -4.26 10.85
CA ILE A 66 8.14 -4.62 12.21
C ILE A 66 8.36 -6.13 12.35
N VAL A 67 7.43 -6.94 11.84
CA VAL A 67 7.55 -8.42 11.88
C VAL A 67 8.81 -8.88 11.15
N LEU A 68 9.18 -8.26 10.02
CA LEU A 68 10.42 -8.55 9.30
C LEU A 68 11.69 -8.17 10.06
N ILE A 69 11.62 -7.16 10.92
CA ILE A 69 12.75 -6.77 11.79
C ILE A 69 12.93 -7.80 12.93
N LEU A 70 11.81 -8.31 13.46
CA LEU A 70 11.80 -9.14 14.66
C LEU A 70 11.90 -10.64 14.39
N SER A 71 11.62 -11.11 13.16
CA SER A 71 11.51 -12.53 12.87
C SER A 71 12.12 -12.90 11.52
N ASP A 72 13.00 -13.90 11.57
CA ASP A 72 13.63 -14.52 10.38
C ASP A 72 13.06 -15.92 10.08
N LYS A 73 11.95 -16.31 10.75
CA LYS A 73 11.36 -17.62 10.60
C LYS A 73 10.80 -17.84 9.19
N LYS A 74 11.06 -18.99 8.59
CA LYS A 74 10.60 -19.37 7.25
C LYS A 74 9.08 -19.22 7.07
N ILE A 75 8.30 -19.62 8.08
CA ILE A 75 6.83 -19.51 8.04
C ILE A 75 6.37 -18.05 7.92
N VAL A 76 7.08 -17.11 8.55
CA VAL A 76 6.79 -15.67 8.45
C VAL A 76 7.11 -15.18 7.05
N LYS A 77 8.24 -15.57 6.45
CA LYS A 77 8.62 -15.20 5.08
C LYS A 77 7.58 -15.68 4.06
N ILE A 78 7.12 -16.92 4.19
CA ILE A 78 6.06 -17.49 3.34
C ILE A 78 4.75 -16.71 3.52
N GLY A 79 4.33 -16.49 4.75
CA GLY A 79 3.10 -15.74 5.04
C GLY A 79 3.12 -14.33 4.44
N LEU A 80 4.22 -13.59 4.62
CA LEU A 80 4.38 -12.24 4.07
C LEU A 80 4.47 -12.22 2.55
N PHE A 81 4.99 -13.27 1.91
CA PHE A 81 4.91 -13.42 0.46
C PHE A 81 3.45 -13.46 -0.02
N PHE A 82 2.60 -14.32 0.57
CA PHE A 82 1.19 -14.39 0.17
C PHE A 82 0.44 -13.09 0.49
N ILE A 83 0.73 -12.45 1.63
CA ILE A 83 0.18 -11.14 1.96
C ILE A 83 0.59 -10.10 0.90
N SER A 84 1.84 -10.08 0.45
CA SER A 84 2.29 -9.14 -0.59
C SER A 84 1.55 -9.33 -1.93
N ILE A 85 1.16 -10.56 -2.28
CA ILE A 85 0.32 -10.83 -3.46
C ILE A 85 -1.08 -10.22 -3.30
N VAL A 86 -1.67 -10.28 -2.11
CA VAL A 86 -2.97 -9.63 -1.84
C VAL A 86 -2.86 -8.12 -2.02
N TYR A 87 -1.79 -7.48 -1.55
CA TYR A 87 -1.54 -6.06 -1.75
C TYR A 87 -1.32 -5.73 -3.24
N LEU A 88 -0.58 -6.56 -3.97
CA LEU A 88 -0.39 -6.41 -5.41
C LEU A 88 -1.73 -6.39 -6.16
N ILE A 89 -2.61 -7.37 -5.88
CA ILE A 89 -3.94 -7.44 -6.48
C ILE A 89 -4.77 -6.20 -6.10
N SER A 90 -4.73 -5.78 -4.84
CA SER A 90 -5.46 -4.61 -4.35
C SER A 90 -5.03 -3.32 -5.04
N HIS A 91 -3.72 -3.10 -5.22
CA HIS A 91 -3.20 -1.92 -5.92
C HIS A 91 -3.51 -1.96 -7.42
N LEU A 92 -3.49 -3.14 -8.05
CA LEU A 92 -3.91 -3.30 -9.44
C LEU A 92 -5.39 -2.93 -9.61
N MET A 93 -6.27 -3.45 -8.75
CA MET A 93 -7.70 -3.13 -8.78
C MET A 93 -7.96 -1.64 -8.53
N HIS A 94 -7.22 -1.01 -7.63
CA HIS A 94 -7.31 0.42 -7.36
C HIS A 94 -6.93 1.25 -8.59
N LEU A 95 -5.80 0.94 -9.23
CA LEU A 95 -5.37 1.60 -10.47
C LEU A 95 -6.41 1.43 -11.59
N VAL A 96 -6.90 0.21 -11.81
CA VAL A 96 -7.92 -0.06 -12.86
C VAL A 96 -9.19 0.77 -12.62
N LYS A 97 -9.61 0.90 -11.36
CA LYS A 97 -10.77 1.75 -11.00
C LYS A 97 -10.49 3.22 -11.28
N ASP A 98 -9.30 3.72 -10.93
CA ASP A 98 -8.90 5.11 -11.15
C ASP A 98 -8.82 5.46 -12.65
N LEU A 99 -8.37 4.53 -13.48
CA LEU A 99 -8.29 4.73 -14.93
C LEU A 99 -9.66 4.99 -15.60
N SER A 100 -10.78 4.73 -14.93
CA SER A 100 -12.10 5.10 -15.41
C SER A 100 -12.37 6.62 -15.37
N LYS A 101 -11.66 7.34 -14.48
CA LYS A 101 -11.67 8.81 -14.34
C LYS A 101 -10.27 9.26 -13.92
N PRO A 102 -9.32 9.28 -14.87
CA PRO A 102 -7.91 9.48 -14.53
C PRO A 102 -7.67 10.89 -14.01
N ASP A 103 -6.85 10.99 -12.97
CA ASP A 103 -6.35 12.23 -12.39
C ASP A 103 -4.87 12.41 -12.70
N LEU A 104 -4.44 13.62 -13.04
CA LEU A 104 -3.05 13.92 -13.46
C LEU A 104 -2.02 13.68 -12.35
N SER A 105 -2.42 13.76 -11.09
CA SER A 105 -1.52 13.56 -9.94
C SER A 105 -1.65 12.16 -9.36
N GLN A 106 -2.87 11.66 -9.24
CA GLN A 106 -3.17 10.40 -8.55
C GLN A 106 -2.88 9.18 -9.42
N THR A 107 -3.26 9.21 -10.71
CA THR A 107 -3.02 8.08 -11.61
C THR A 107 -1.53 7.71 -11.71
N PRO A 108 -0.57 8.64 -11.91
CA PRO A 108 0.86 8.32 -11.87
C PRO A 108 1.31 7.75 -10.53
N LEU A 109 0.78 8.26 -9.41
CA LEU A 109 1.11 7.76 -8.08
C LEU A 109 0.66 6.30 -7.89
N LEU A 110 -0.53 5.94 -8.41
CA LEU A 110 -1.05 4.57 -8.35
C LEU A 110 -0.24 3.60 -9.25
N PHE A 111 0.30 4.07 -10.39
CA PHE A 111 1.27 3.29 -11.16
C PHE A 111 2.53 2.99 -10.35
N ILE A 112 3.05 3.98 -9.60
CA ILE A 112 4.20 3.78 -8.71
C ILE A 112 3.84 2.79 -7.60
N ALA A 113 2.65 2.89 -7.01
CA ALA A 113 2.16 1.94 -6.01
C ALA A 113 2.15 0.50 -6.53
N LEU A 114 1.62 0.29 -7.74
CA LEU A 114 1.61 -1.02 -8.38
C LEU A 114 3.03 -1.54 -8.64
N LEU A 115 3.93 -0.70 -9.15
CA LEU A 115 5.34 -1.07 -9.35
C LEU A 115 6.00 -1.51 -8.03
N VAL A 116 5.81 -0.74 -6.96
CA VAL A 116 6.36 -1.08 -5.64
C VAL A 116 5.76 -2.38 -5.11
N ALA A 117 4.47 -2.63 -5.30
CA ALA A 117 3.82 -3.88 -4.90
C ALA A 117 4.37 -5.10 -5.68
N ILE A 118 4.66 -4.94 -6.98
CA ILE A 118 5.34 -5.97 -7.79
C ILE A 118 6.73 -6.26 -7.22
N LEU A 119 7.54 -5.22 -7.00
CA LEU A 119 8.90 -5.35 -6.48
C LEU A 119 8.90 -5.98 -5.08
N LEU A 120 7.96 -5.60 -4.21
CA LEU A 120 7.76 -6.18 -2.90
C LEU A 120 7.49 -7.68 -2.98
N SER A 121 6.56 -8.11 -3.85
CA SER A 121 6.22 -9.52 -4.03
C SER A 121 7.40 -10.33 -4.57
N MET A 122 8.17 -9.78 -5.52
CA MET A 122 9.40 -10.40 -6.04
C MET A 122 10.48 -10.55 -4.96
N GLU A 123 10.68 -9.51 -4.12
CA GLU A 123 11.67 -9.57 -3.04
C GLU A 123 11.27 -10.55 -1.94
N HIS A 124 9.98 -10.63 -1.56
CA HIS A 124 9.48 -11.65 -0.64
C HIS A 124 9.66 -13.07 -1.18
N TYR A 125 9.38 -13.30 -2.47
CA TYR A 125 9.63 -14.57 -3.13
C TYR A 125 11.11 -14.96 -3.08
N ASN A 126 12.00 -14.03 -3.45
CA ASN A 126 13.44 -14.24 -3.41
C ASN A 126 13.97 -14.45 -1.98
N TYR A 127 13.38 -13.76 -0.99
CA TYR A 127 13.75 -13.89 0.40
C TYR A 127 13.38 -15.26 0.98
N TRP A 128 12.19 -15.76 0.61
CA TRP A 128 11.75 -17.09 1.01
C TRP A 128 12.56 -18.22 0.36
N LYS A 129 12.85 -18.11 -0.96
CA LYS A 129 13.52 -19.20 -1.72
C LYS A 129 15.02 -19.36 -1.47
N LYS A 130 15.69 -18.38 -0.88
CA LYS A 130 17.13 -18.45 -0.63
C LYS A 130 17.54 -19.27 0.60
N GLU A 131 16.60 -19.96 1.21
CA GLU A 131 16.76 -20.94 2.28
C GLU A 131 16.36 -22.35 1.83
#